data_e370682f1c78a16548b6beb0b23b648f
#
_entry.id   e370682f1c78a16548b6beb0b23b648f
#
_cell.length_a   1.000
_cell.length_b   1.000
_cell.length_c   1.000
_cell.angle_alpha   90.00
_cell.angle_beta   90.00
_cell.angle_gamma   90.00
#
_symmetry.space_group_name_H-M   'P 1'
#
loop_
_entity.id
_entity.type
_entity.pdbx_description
1 polymer ?
#
loop_
_entity_poly.entity_id
_entity_poly.type
_entity_poly.pdbx_seq_one_letter_code
_entity_poly.pdbx_strand_id
1 'polypeptide(L)'
;MEKMWAGRFVGALDKEADDFNSSISFDSKMYREDIRGSMAHAAMLAAQGIISAEDLDKIVSGLEGILADIESGKLMFNLDCEDIHMFIEAELTERIGDAGKRLHTARSRNDQVALDIRLYLRRRTGELVELVKKLIEVICDKAEQHKSTIMPGYTHLQRAQPITFGHHLLAYASMFVRDVGRMEDAVKRMNLSPLGSCALAGTTYNTDREMVAKALDFDGIVINSLDGVSDRDFCLELMSAYSVTMMHLSRLSEEIILWSSWEFKFVELDDAYTTGSSIMPQKKNSDMAELV
;
A
#
# COMPACT_ATOMS: atom_id res chain seq x y z
N MET A 1 -25.79 -5.06 12.90
CA MET A 1 -24.89 -4.97 14.08
C MET A 1 -25.12 -3.62 14.72
N GLU A 2 -25.23 -3.51 16.05
CA GLU A 2 -25.39 -2.22 16.69
C GLU A 2 -24.05 -1.45 16.60
N LYS A 3 -24.09 -0.22 16.08
CA LYS A 3 -22.87 0.56 15.89
C LYS A 3 -22.28 0.97 17.24
N MET A 4 -20.99 0.85 17.41
CA MET A 4 -20.27 1.12 18.68
C MET A 4 -20.45 2.56 19.20
N TRP A 5 -20.82 3.50 18.31
CA TRP A 5 -21.09 4.91 18.63
C TRP A 5 -22.56 5.24 18.86
N ALA A 6 -23.46 4.24 18.86
CA ALA A 6 -24.92 4.43 18.92
C ALA A 6 -25.47 4.97 20.25
N GLY A 7 -24.65 5.12 21.30
CA GLY A 7 -25.09 5.42 22.65
C GLY A 7 -25.95 6.68 22.87
N ARG A 8 -25.93 7.66 21.94
CA ARG A 8 -26.75 8.88 22.00
C ARG A 8 -27.95 8.84 21.02
N PHE A 9 -27.99 7.90 20.12
CA PHE A 9 -28.95 7.86 19.02
C PHE A 9 -30.17 7.01 19.41
N VAL A 10 -31.37 7.51 19.09
CA VAL A 10 -32.65 6.84 19.39
C VAL A 10 -33.24 6.19 18.14
N GLY A 11 -32.74 6.52 16.95
CA GLY A 11 -33.21 6.02 15.66
C GLY A 11 -32.12 5.29 14.88
N ALA A 12 -32.52 4.45 13.94
CA ALA A 12 -31.61 3.82 12.99
C ALA A 12 -31.07 4.86 12.00
N LEU A 13 -29.81 4.69 11.55
CA LEU A 13 -29.23 5.49 10.47
C LEU A 13 -29.98 5.18 9.15
N ASP A 14 -30.15 6.20 8.33
CA ASP A 14 -30.65 6.00 6.98
C ASP A 14 -29.70 5.10 6.17
N LYS A 15 -30.25 4.15 5.40
CA LYS A 15 -29.43 3.16 4.70
C LYS A 15 -28.53 3.77 3.63
N GLU A 16 -29.01 4.76 2.88
CA GLU A 16 -28.19 5.42 1.84
C GLU A 16 -27.05 6.22 2.48
N ALA A 17 -27.31 6.87 3.64
CA ALA A 17 -26.28 7.56 4.41
C ALA A 17 -25.25 6.59 5.00
N ASP A 18 -25.68 5.41 5.44
CA ASP A 18 -24.79 4.37 5.96
C ASP A 18 -23.90 3.80 4.86
N ASP A 19 -24.48 3.45 3.71
CA ASP A 19 -23.75 2.96 2.54
C ASP A 19 -22.74 4.00 2.01
N PHE A 20 -23.13 5.28 2.02
CA PHE A 20 -22.25 6.38 1.61
C PHE A 20 -21.05 6.58 2.53
N ASN A 21 -21.22 6.37 3.84
CA ASN A 21 -20.17 6.53 4.84
C ASN A 21 -19.29 5.28 4.99
N SER A 22 -19.75 4.11 4.52
CA SER A 22 -19.01 2.86 4.66
C SER A 22 -17.74 2.84 3.84
N SER A 23 -16.64 2.40 4.45
CA SER A 23 -15.33 2.24 3.80
C SER A 23 -14.86 0.78 3.69
N ILE A 24 -15.58 -0.18 4.29
CA ILE A 24 -15.17 -1.59 4.35
C ILE A 24 -14.84 -2.20 2.98
N SER A 25 -15.48 -1.74 1.92
CA SER A 25 -15.29 -2.23 0.55
C SER A 25 -13.86 -1.99 0.02
N PHE A 26 -13.16 -0.99 0.55
CA PHE A 26 -11.80 -0.65 0.13
C PHE A 26 -10.78 -0.68 1.28
N ASP A 27 -11.16 -0.36 2.52
CA ASP A 27 -10.25 -0.37 3.66
C ASP A 27 -10.01 -1.77 4.24
N SER A 28 -10.87 -2.75 3.90
CA SER A 28 -10.64 -4.16 4.23
C SER A 28 -9.24 -4.66 3.84
N LYS A 29 -8.58 -4.03 2.86
CA LYS A 29 -7.20 -4.34 2.46
C LYS A 29 -6.17 -4.07 3.56
N MET A 30 -6.51 -3.27 4.58
CA MET A 30 -5.65 -2.92 5.71
C MET A 30 -5.80 -3.85 6.93
N TYR A 31 -6.54 -4.95 6.81
CA TYR A 31 -6.80 -5.86 7.94
C TYR A 31 -5.54 -6.31 8.68
N ARG A 32 -4.44 -6.54 7.96
CA ARG A 32 -3.15 -6.94 8.55
C ARG A 32 -2.53 -5.83 9.39
N GLU A 33 -2.63 -4.62 8.89
CA GLU A 33 -2.09 -3.44 9.54
C GLU A 33 -2.88 -3.12 10.81
N ASP A 34 -4.22 -3.17 10.75
CA ASP A 34 -5.08 -2.96 11.91
C ASP A 34 -4.81 -4.00 13.01
N ILE A 35 -4.71 -5.29 12.63
CA ILE A 35 -4.38 -6.36 13.58
C ILE A 35 -3.01 -6.15 14.21
N ARG A 36 -1.96 -5.86 13.43
CA ARG A 36 -0.61 -5.60 13.94
C ARG A 36 -0.57 -4.38 14.85
N GLY A 37 -1.21 -3.29 14.43
CA GLY A 37 -1.33 -2.07 15.24
C GLY A 37 -2.04 -2.31 16.56
N SER A 38 -3.13 -3.08 16.52
CA SER A 38 -3.92 -3.47 17.69
C SER A 38 -3.14 -4.37 18.66
N MET A 39 -2.35 -5.33 18.15
CA MET A 39 -1.48 -6.18 18.98
C MET A 39 -0.38 -5.35 19.67
N ALA A 40 0.27 -4.45 18.95
CA ALA A 40 1.28 -3.56 19.55
C ALA A 40 0.69 -2.62 20.60
N HIS A 41 -0.53 -2.09 20.35
CA HIS A 41 -1.25 -1.28 21.31
C HIS A 41 -1.62 -2.06 22.58
N ALA A 42 -2.17 -3.27 22.44
CA ALA A 42 -2.50 -4.14 23.58
C ALA A 42 -1.26 -4.46 24.42
N ALA A 43 -0.13 -4.78 23.78
CA ALA A 43 1.13 -5.03 24.46
C ALA A 43 1.59 -3.81 25.29
N MET A 44 1.48 -2.62 24.75
CA MET A 44 1.78 -1.37 25.46
C MET A 44 0.82 -1.15 26.63
N LEU A 45 -0.49 -1.35 26.43
CA LEU A 45 -1.47 -1.20 27.52
C LEU A 45 -1.17 -2.12 28.69
N ALA A 46 -0.79 -3.37 28.44
CA ALA A 46 -0.40 -4.32 29.47
C ALA A 46 0.92 -3.93 30.15
N ALA A 47 1.93 -3.52 29.39
CA ALA A 47 3.21 -3.07 29.93
C ALA A 47 3.06 -1.84 30.85
N GLN A 48 2.09 -0.96 30.56
CA GLN A 48 1.75 0.20 31.37
C GLN A 48 0.76 -0.11 32.51
N GLY A 49 0.35 -1.37 32.68
CA GLY A 49 -0.60 -1.79 33.72
C GLY A 49 -2.03 -1.29 33.53
N ILE A 50 -2.39 -0.87 32.32
CA ILE A 50 -3.73 -0.38 31.96
C ILE A 50 -4.70 -1.55 31.76
N ILE A 51 -4.23 -2.65 31.18
CA ILE A 51 -4.94 -3.93 31.11
C ILE A 51 -4.12 -5.03 31.77
N SER A 52 -4.75 -6.15 32.11
CA SER A 52 -4.05 -7.29 32.72
C SER A 52 -3.25 -8.10 31.67
N ALA A 53 -2.27 -8.87 32.14
CA ALA A 53 -1.56 -9.82 31.27
C ALA A 53 -2.51 -10.87 30.68
N GLU A 54 -3.52 -11.30 31.43
CA GLU A 54 -4.55 -12.25 30.95
C GLU A 54 -5.38 -11.65 29.82
N ASP A 55 -5.74 -10.35 29.91
CA ASP A 55 -6.44 -9.65 28.82
C ASP A 55 -5.55 -9.53 27.57
N LEU A 56 -4.24 -9.24 27.74
CA LEU A 56 -3.28 -9.20 26.66
C LEU A 56 -3.23 -10.55 25.92
N ASP A 57 -3.05 -11.65 26.65
CA ASP A 57 -2.97 -12.98 26.04
C ASP A 57 -4.23 -13.32 25.25
N LYS A 58 -5.42 -13.01 25.78
CA LYS A 58 -6.69 -13.21 25.09
C LYS A 58 -6.80 -12.35 23.83
N ILE A 59 -6.45 -11.05 23.92
CA ILE A 59 -6.49 -10.13 22.78
C ILE A 59 -5.55 -10.59 21.66
N VAL A 60 -4.30 -10.88 22.00
CA VAL A 60 -3.30 -11.32 21.00
C VAL A 60 -3.74 -12.61 20.33
N SER A 61 -4.10 -13.65 21.11
CA SER A 61 -4.56 -14.93 20.56
C SER A 61 -5.83 -14.78 19.71
N GLY A 62 -6.77 -13.89 20.13
CA GLY A 62 -7.97 -13.58 19.38
C GLY A 62 -7.67 -12.92 18.03
N LEU A 63 -6.79 -11.93 18.01
CA LEU A 63 -6.36 -11.22 16.80
C LEU A 63 -5.57 -12.14 15.84
N GLU A 64 -4.67 -12.98 16.34
CA GLU A 64 -3.97 -13.99 15.54
C GLU A 64 -4.95 -14.98 14.92
N GLY A 65 -5.97 -15.41 15.67
CA GLY A 65 -7.01 -16.28 15.15
C GLY A 65 -7.86 -15.60 14.06
N ILE A 66 -8.18 -14.32 14.20
CA ILE A 66 -8.89 -13.53 13.17
C ILE A 66 -8.02 -13.43 11.90
N LEU A 67 -6.74 -13.11 12.06
CA LEU A 67 -5.80 -13.02 10.93
C LEU A 67 -5.74 -14.34 10.15
N ALA A 68 -5.56 -15.46 10.84
CA ALA A 68 -5.50 -16.78 10.23
C ALA A 68 -6.81 -17.16 9.51
N ASP A 69 -7.96 -16.84 10.10
CA ASP A 69 -9.27 -17.12 9.51
C ASP A 69 -9.52 -16.26 8.24
N ILE A 70 -9.09 -15.00 8.22
CA ILE A 70 -9.16 -14.15 7.02
C ILE A 70 -8.22 -14.69 5.93
N GLU A 71 -6.98 -14.99 6.25
CA GLU A 71 -5.98 -15.46 5.28
C GLU A 71 -6.31 -16.83 4.69
N SER A 72 -6.97 -17.69 5.45
CA SER A 72 -7.46 -18.98 4.96
C SER A 72 -8.80 -18.90 4.22
N GLY A 73 -9.45 -17.73 4.17
CA GLY A 73 -10.76 -17.53 3.55
C GLY A 73 -11.92 -18.10 4.38
N LYS A 74 -11.68 -18.51 5.62
CA LYS A 74 -12.71 -19.00 6.53
C LYS A 74 -13.59 -17.88 7.08
N LEU A 75 -13.00 -16.69 7.30
CA LEU A 75 -13.70 -15.48 7.70
C LEU A 75 -13.72 -14.49 6.54
N MET A 76 -14.95 -14.17 6.08
CA MET A 76 -15.19 -13.19 5.02
C MET A 76 -15.58 -11.84 5.62
N PHE A 77 -15.18 -10.74 4.98
CA PHE A 77 -15.57 -9.41 5.44
C PHE A 77 -17.08 -9.21 5.32
N ASN A 78 -17.68 -8.73 6.42
CA ASN A 78 -19.09 -8.35 6.41
C ASN A 78 -19.21 -6.91 5.90
N LEU A 79 -19.79 -6.75 4.70
CA LEU A 79 -19.97 -5.45 4.06
C LEU A 79 -21.02 -4.54 4.74
N ASP A 80 -21.76 -5.06 5.72
CA ASP A 80 -22.65 -4.24 6.56
C ASP A 80 -21.90 -3.52 7.70
N CYS A 81 -20.60 -3.80 7.87
CA CYS A 81 -19.74 -3.05 8.77
C CYS A 81 -19.34 -1.70 8.14
N GLU A 82 -19.18 -0.69 8.96
CA GLU A 82 -18.78 0.65 8.51
C GLU A 82 -17.36 0.66 7.96
N ASP A 83 -16.42 0.03 8.68
CA ASP A 83 -15.00 -0.03 8.34
C ASP A 83 -14.35 -1.35 8.82
N ILE A 84 -13.10 -1.56 8.40
CA ILE A 84 -12.31 -2.74 8.80
C ILE A 84 -12.05 -2.79 10.30
N HIS A 85 -11.88 -1.66 10.93
CA HIS A 85 -11.58 -1.55 12.34
C HIS A 85 -12.77 -2.01 13.20
N MET A 86 -13.99 -1.59 12.83
CA MET A 86 -15.22 -2.05 13.48
C MET A 86 -15.42 -3.55 13.27
N PHE A 87 -15.13 -4.05 12.07
CA PHE A 87 -15.21 -5.46 11.76
C PHE A 87 -14.30 -6.29 12.67
N ILE A 88 -13.01 -5.94 12.75
CA ILE A 88 -12.03 -6.68 13.57
C ILE A 88 -12.37 -6.58 15.06
N GLU A 89 -12.78 -5.41 15.55
CA GLU A 89 -13.12 -5.20 16.96
C GLU A 89 -14.39 -5.97 17.36
N ALA A 90 -15.39 -6.05 16.46
CA ALA A 90 -16.59 -6.84 16.65
C ALA A 90 -16.28 -8.34 16.70
N GLU A 91 -15.52 -8.85 15.73
CA GLU A 91 -15.07 -10.24 15.68
C GLU A 91 -14.24 -10.62 16.91
N LEU A 92 -13.34 -9.74 17.34
CA LEU A 92 -12.56 -9.94 18.54
C LEU A 92 -13.46 -10.04 19.78
N THR A 93 -14.39 -9.09 19.92
CA THR A 93 -15.33 -9.05 21.06
C THR A 93 -16.23 -10.28 21.10
N GLU A 94 -16.68 -10.78 19.95
CA GLU A 94 -17.46 -12.02 19.87
C GLU A 94 -16.65 -13.24 20.34
N ARG A 95 -15.35 -13.30 20.02
CA ARG A 95 -14.47 -14.43 20.38
C ARG A 95 -14.05 -14.43 21.84
N ILE A 96 -13.74 -13.26 22.41
CA ILE A 96 -13.10 -13.16 23.74
C ILE A 96 -13.90 -12.34 24.76
N GLY A 97 -15.08 -11.85 24.41
CA GLY A 97 -15.97 -11.11 25.32
C GLY A 97 -15.41 -9.77 25.75
N ASP A 98 -15.58 -9.43 27.03
CA ASP A 98 -15.22 -8.09 27.58
C ASP A 98 -13.74 -7.74 27.46
N ALA A 99 -12.84 -8.71 27.37
CA ALA A 99 -11.43 -8.45 27.12
C ALA A 99 -11.23 -7.73 25.78
N GLY A 100 -12.01 -8.09 24.74
CA GLY A 100 -11.95 -7.42 23.42
C GLY A 100 -12.31 -5.94 23.47
N LYS A 101 -13.29 -5.57 24.29
CA LYS A 101 -13.69 -4.16 24.47
C LYS A 101 -12.60 -3.30 25.10
N ARG A 102 -11.69 -3.89 25.90
CA ARG A 102 -10.59 -3.16 26.54
C ARG A 102 -9.49 -2.74 25.56
N LEU A 103 -9.43 -3.37 24.39
CA LEU A 103 -8.46 -3.02 23.34
C LEU A 103 -8.57 -1.55 22.91
N HIS A 104 -9.78 -0.97 22.92
CA HIS A 104 -10.00 0.43 22.51
C HIS A 104 -9.54 1.47 23.55
N THR A 105 -9.12 1.04 24.75
CA THR A 105 -8.67 1.95 25.80
C THR A 105 -7.51 2.83 25.34
N ALA A 106 -7.58 4.13 25.60
CA ALA A 106 -6.56 5.12 25.23
C ALA A 106 -6.25 5.18 23.73
N ARG A 107 -7.22 4.85 22.87
CA ARG A 107 -7.13 4.92 21.40
C ARG A 107 -8.41 5.57 20.85
N SER A 108 -8.28 6.19 19.69
CA SER A 108 -9.38 6.68 18.88
C SER A 108 -9.33 6.04 17.49
N ARG A 109 -10.48 6.03 16.79
CA ARG A 109 -10.50 5.70 15.37
C ARG A 109 -9.54 6.59 14.56
N ASN A 110 -9.38 7.85 14.96
CA ASN A 110 -8.57 8.83 14.23
C ASN A 110 -7.08 8.45 14.18
N ASP A 111 -6.45 8.12 15.31
CA ASP A 111 -5.03 7.72 15.32
C ASP A 111 -4.85 6.28 14.83
N GLN A 112 -5.84 5.39 14.97
CA GLN A 112 -5.86 4.05 14.44
C GLN A 112 -5.83 4.06 12.91
N VAL A 113 -6.73 4.76 12.24
CA VAL A 113 -6.77 4.90 10.78
C VAL A 113 -5.47 5.52 10.25
N ALA A 114 -4.97 6.58 10.90
CA ALA A 114 -3.73 7.23 10.50
C ALA A 114 -2.52 6.29 10.61
N LEU A 115 -2.49 5.41 11.61
CA LEU A 115 -1.47 4.36 11.75
C LEU A 115 -1.56 3.35 10.61
N ASP A 116 -2.75 2.81 10.38
CA ASP A 116 -2.95 1.69 9.45
C ASP A 116 -2.67 2.09 8.00
N ILE A 117 -3.06 3.29 7.59
CA ILE A 117 -2.71 3.84 6.28
C ILE A 117 -1.18 3.94 6.12
N ARG A 118 -0.44 4.42 7.14
CA ARG A 118 1.03 4.50 7.08
C ARG A 118 1.66 3.12 6.99
N LEU A 119 1.24 2.16 7.79
CA LEU A 119 1.72 0.78 7.75
C LEU A 119 1.42 0.12 6.39
N TYR A 120 0.21 0.28 5.89
CA TYR A 120 -0.22 -0.28 4.61
C TYR A 120 0.60 0.29 3.45
N LEU A 121 0.71 1.61 3.36
CA LEU A 121 1.46 2.26 2.29
C LEU A 121 2.95 1.93 2.38
N ARG A 122 3.54 1.85 3.57
CA ARG A 122 4.93 1.42 3.76
C ARG A 122 5.16 0.02 3.18
N ARG A 123 4.31 -0.94 3.52
CA ARG A 123 4.40 -2.31 3.00
C ARG A 123 4.21 -2.36 1.49
N ARG A 124 3.14 -1.73 0.98
CA ARG A 124 2.83 -1.73 -0.47
C ARG A 124 3.90 -1.03 -1.29
N THR A 125 4.45 0.07 -0.78
CA THR A 125 5.57 0.76 -1.45
C THR A 125 6.81 -0.12 -1.47
N GLY A 126 7.11 -0.82 -0.37
CA GLY A 126 8.22 -1.78 -0.34
C GLY A 126 8.08 -2.89 -1.38
N GLU A 127 6.89 -3.48 -1.51
CA GLU A 127 6.59 -4.48 -2.54
C GLU A 127 6.78 -3.92 -3.97
N LEU A 128 6.32 -2.68 -4.21
CA LEU A 128 6.48 -2.00 -5.49
C LEU A 128 7.94 -1.69 -5.81
N VAL A 129 8.71 -1.23 -4.83
CA VAL A 129 10.15 -0.98 -4.98
C VAL A 129 10.88 -2.25 -5.41
N GLU A 130 10.57 -3.40 -4.82
CA GLU A 130 11.18 -4.67 -5.22
C GLU A 130 10.78 -5.10 -6.65
N LEU A 131 9.55 -4.82 -7.09
CA LEU A 131 9.15 -5.06 -8.48
C LEU A 131 9.89 -4.14 -9.45
N VAL A 132 10.06 -2.86 -9.12
CA VAL A 132 10.83 -1.91 -9.95
C VAL A 132 12.30 -2.30 -10.00
N LYS A 133 12.91 -2.75 -8.89
CA LYS A 133 14.29 -3.28 -8.88
C LYS A 133 14.45 -4.48 -9.82
N LYS A 134 13.51 -5.42 -9.81
CA LYS A 134 13.51 -6.55 -10.75
C LYS A 134 13.41 -6.08 -12.22
N LEU A 135 12.59 -5.07 -12.50
CA LEU A 135 12.52 -4.47 -13.84
C LEU A 135 13.86 -3.86 -14.24
N ILE A 136 14.54 -3.14 -13.34
CA ILE A 136 15.87 -2.58 -13.58
C ILE A 136 16.87 -3.69 -13.90
N GLU A 137 16.87 -4.80 -13.16
CA GLU A 137 17.74 -5.96 -13.42
C GLU A 137 17.51 -6.52 -14.83
N VAL A 138 16.26 -6.76 -15.21
CA VAL A 138 15.91 -7.26 -16.55
C VAL A 138 16.37 -6.29 -17.64
N ILE A 139 16.21 -4.98 -17.44
CA ILE A 139 16.67 -3.95 -18.40
C ILE A 139 18.20 -3.97 -18.49
N CYS A 140 18.92 -4.10 -17.39
CA CYS A 140 20.38 -4.18 -17.36
C CYS A 140 20.89 -5.44 -18.08
N ASP A 141 20.27 -6.60 -17.85
CA ASP A 141 20.62 -7.85 -18.51
C ASP A 141 20.41 -7.77 -20.02
N LYS A 142 19.30 -7.16 -20.45
CA LYS A 142 19.05 -6.88 -21.86
C LYS A 142 20.06 -5.89 -22.45
N ALA A 143 20.40 -4.86 -21.71
CA ALA A 143 21.39 -3.87 -22.14
C ALA A 143 22.77 -4.49 -22.34
N GLU A 144 23.19 -5.40 -21.45
CA GLU A 144 24.48 -6.12 -21.59
C GLU A 144 24.47 -7.03 -22.84
N GLN A 145 23.37 -7.73 -23.13
CA GLN A 145 23.22 -8.56 -24.34
C GLN A 145 23.34 -7.72 -25.63
N HIS A 146 22.94 -6.46 -25.58
CA HIS A 146 22.86 -5.56 -26.73
C HIS A 146 23.84 -4.37 -26.64
N LYS A 147 24.90 -4.47 -25.87
CA LYS A 147 25.90 -3.42 -25.72
C LYS A 147 26.61 -3.01 -27.01
N SER A 148 26.63 -3.89 -28.01
CA SER A 148 27.22 -3.64 -29.34
C SER A 148 26.20 -3.59 -30.47
N THR A 149 24.90 -3.74 -30.19
CA THR A 149 23.84 -3.68 -31.19
C THR A 149 23.56 -2.22 -31.56
N ILE A 150 23.98 -1.80 -32.74
CA ILE A 150 23.83 -0.43 -33.24
C ILE A 150 22.38 -0.18 -33.66
N MET A 151 21.82 0.95 -33.23
CA MET A 151 20.53 1.46 -33.65
C MET A 151 20.59 3.00 -33.86
N PRO A 152 19.66 3.59 -34.63
CA PRO A 152 19.57 5.03 -34.73
C PRO A 152 19.02 5.63 -33.45
N GLY A 153 19.68 6.65 -32.91
CA GLY A 153 19.07 7.55 -31.91
C GLY A 153 18.27 8.63 -32.62
N TYR A 154 17.15 9.03 -31.99
CA TYR A 154 16.19 9.97 -32.56
C TYR A 154 16.09 11.26 -31.75
N THR A 155 15.94 12.39 -32.46
CA THR A 155 15.40 13.64 -31.95
C THR A 155 14.31 14.12 -32.92
N HIS A 156 13.19 14.61 -32.43
CA HIS A 156 12.05 15.05 -33.30
C HIS A 156 11.56 13.94 -34.26
N LEU A 157 11.64 12.69 -33.89
CA LEU A 157 11.39 11.51 -34.76
C LEU A 157 12.27 11.48 -36.03
N GLN A 158 13.37 12.23 -36.05
CA GLN A 158 14.38 12.19 -37.08
C GLN A 158 15.63 11.47 -36.60
N ARG A 159 16.29 10.70 -37.47
CA ARG A 159 17.56 10.05 -37.18
C ARG A 159 18.61 11.11 -36.84
N ALA A 160 19.21 10.99 -35.65
CA ALA A 160 20.22 11.92 -35.17
C ALA A 160 21.61 11.26 -35.11
N GLN A 161 21.91 10.58 -34.02
CA GLN A 161 23.22 9.95 -33.81
C GLN A 161 23.06 8.43 -33.68
N PRO A 162 24.05 7.64 -34.14
CA PRO A 162 24.07 6.21 -33.84
C PRO A 162 24.30 6.00 -32.34
N ILE A 163 23.55 5.08 -31.78
CA ILE A 163 23.67 4.61 -30.39
C ILE A 163 23.69 3.08 -30.36
N THR A 164 23.92 2.49 -29.20
CA THR A 164 23.63 1.07 -29.02
C THR A 164 22.26 0.89 -28.35
N PHE A 165 21.61 -0.23 -28.62
CA PHE A 165 20.36 -0.59 -27.97
C PHE A 165 20.55 -0.71 -26.45
N GLY A 166 21.70 -1.28 -26.01
CA GLY A 166 22.05 -1.33 -24.62
C GLY A 166 22.14 0.07 -23.96
N HIS A 167 22.74 1.05 -24.66
CA HIS A 167 22.79 2.43 -24.16
C HIS A 167 21.39 3.04 -24.01
N HIS A 168 20.49 2.80 -24.96
CA HIS A 168 19.12 3.26 -24.89
C HIS A 168 18.36 2.66 -23.70
N LEU A 169 18.46 1.34 -23.51
CA LEU A 169 17.82 0.64 -22.38
C LEU A 169 18.32 1.17 -21.03
N LEU A 170 19.62 1.45 -20.88
CA LEU A 170 20.17 2.00 -19.62
C LEU A 170 19.64 3.39 -19.29
N ALA A 171 19.11 4.14 -20.25
CA ALA A 171 18.42 5.39 -19.95
C ALA A 171 17.16 5.14 -19.11
N TYR A 172 16.39 4.08 -19.42
CA TYR A 172 15.24 3.66 -18.64
C TYR A 172 15.63 3.10 -17.28
N ALA A 173 16.66 2.26 -17.20
CA ALA A 173 17.19 1.81 -15.91
C ALA A 173 17.52 3.01 -15.00
N SER A 174 18.15 4.05 -15.55
CA SER A 174 18.46 5.28 -14.81
C SER A 174 17.22 6.05 -14.34
N MET A 175 16.12 6.03 -15.11
CA MET A 175 14.85 6.63 -14.71
C MET A 175 14.25 5.86 -13.54
N PHE A 176 14.18 4.55 -13.61
CA PHE A 176 13.60 3.70 -12.57
C PHE A 176 14.44 3.69 -11.29
N VAL A 177 15.76 3.81 -11.36
CA VAL A 177 16.61 4.00 -10.17
C VAL A 177 16.21 5.29 -9.42
N ARG A 178 15.95 6.38 -10.14
CA ARG A 178 15.47 7.62 -9.50
C ARG A 178 14.06 7.48 -8.94
N ASP A 179 13.21 6.63 -9.55
CA ASP A 179 11.85 6.37 -9.05
C ASP A 179 11.88 5.57 -7.75
N VAL A 180 12.75 4.57 -7.64
CA VAL A 180 13.01 3.86 -6.39
C VAL A 180 13.41 4.86 -5.28
N GLY A 181 14.36 5.75 -5.56
CA GLY A 181 14.79 6.75 -4.59
C GLY A 181 13.64 7.69 -4.15
N ARG A 182 12.74 8.11 -5.07
CA ARG A 182 11.56 8.92 -4.71
C ARG A 182 10.63 8.19 -3.76
N MET A 183 10.35 6.91 -4.02
CA MET A 183 9.50 6.08 -3.18
C MET A 183 10.11 5.85 -1.80
N GLU A 184 11.40 5.51 -1.74
CA GLU A 184 12.13 5.31 -0.48
C GLU A 184 12.19 6.60 0.35
N ASP A 185 12.40 7.75 -0.28
CA ASP A 185 12.42 9.06 0.39
C ASP A 185 11.04 9.44 0.96
N ALA A 186 9.95 9.17 0.23
CA ALA A 186 8.59 9.39 0.70
C ALA A 186 8.27 8.49 1.91
N VAL A 187 8.63 7.20 1.83
CA VAL A 187 8.47 6.25 2.95
C VAL A 187 9.22 6.73 4.19
N LYS A 188 10.45 7.20 4.03
CA LYS A 188 11.25 7.71 5.16
C LYS A 188 10.58 8.89 5.87
N ARG A 189 9.97 9.82 5.13
CA ARG A 189 9.26 10.97 5.74
C ARG A 189 8.00 10.57 6.48
N MET A 190 7.25 9.58 5.97
CA MET A 190 6.01 9.14 6.63
C MET A 190 6.22 8.17 7.78
N ASN A 191 7.43 7.65 7.99
CA ASN A 191 7.71 6.55 8.93
C ASN A 191 7.75 7.02 10.39
N LEU A 192 6.72 7.75 10.83
CA LEU A 192 6.50 8.17 12.20
C LEU A 192 5.14 7.68 12.69
N SER A 193 5.10 7.09 13.90
CA SER A 193 3.87 6.55 14.48
C SER A 193 2.95 7.65 14.99
N PRO A 194 1.68 7.71 14.53
CA PRO A 194 0.68 8.64 15.06
C PRO A 194 -0.03 8.09 16.31
N LEU A 195 0.09 6.79 16.61
CA LEU A 195 -0.69 6.14 17.65
C LEU A 195 -0.38 6.75 19.02
N GLY A 196 -1.45 6.94 19.82
CA GLY A 196 -1.41 7.69 21.08
C GLY A 196 -1.74 9.19 20.91
N SER A 197 -1.96 9.65 19.66
CA SER A 197 -2.56 10.96 19.40
C SER A 197 -4.05 11.00 19.77
N CYS A 198 -4.67 9.84 19.92
CA CYS A 198 -6.10 9.64 20.22
C CYS A 198 -7.00 10.40 19.23
N ALA A 199 -8.06 11.05 19.71
CA ALA A 199 -8.94 11.82 18.83
C ALA A 199 -8.19 12.98 18.13
N LEU A 200 -7.37 13.73 18.87
CA LEU A 200 -6.53 14.83 18.38
C LEU A 200 -5.57 15.43 19.44
N ALA A 201 -5.76 15.16 20.73
CA ALA A 201 -5.06 15.84 21.81
C ALA A 201 -4.36 14.88 22.79
N GLY A 202 -4.16 13.62 22.40
CA GLY A 202 -3.59 12.58 23.25
C GLY A 202 -4.55 12.08 24.31
N THR A 203 -4.02 11.51 25.38
CA THR A 203 -4.79 10.88 26.45
C THR A 203 -4.16 11.17 27.81
N THR A 204 -4.96 11.08 28.88
CA THR A 204 -4.49 11.17 30.27
C THR A 204 -4.00 9.84 30.84
N TYR A 205 -4.17 8.72 30.07
CA TYR A 205 -3.56 7.46 30.45
C TYR A 205 -2.03 7.52 30.27
N ASN A 206 -1.32 6.81 31.11
CA ASN A 206 0.14 6.73 31.02
C ASN A 206 0.54 5.73 29.90
N THR A 207 0.37 6.11 28.65
CA THR A 207 0.74 5.31 27.47
C THR A 207 2.19 5.51 27.08
N ASP A 208 2.83 4.47 26.55
CA ASP A 208 4.19 4.51 25.98
C ASP A 208 4.12 4.46 24.45
N ARG A 209 4.13 5.65 23.82
CA ARG A 209 4.07 5.79 22.36
C ARG A 209 5.33 5.29 21.68
N GLU A 210 6.49 5.44 22.32
CA GLU A 210 7.78 4.97 21.78
C GLU A 210 7.84 3.43 21.71
N MET A 211 7.32 2.75 22.72
CA MET A 211 7.18 1.30 22.72
C MET A 211 6.38 0.80 21.51
N VAL A 212 5.25 1.45 21.22
CA VAL A 212 4.41 1.11 20.08
C VAL A 212 5.12 1.41 18.76
N ALA A 213 5.75 2.57 18.62
CA ALA A 213 6.51 2.95 17.45
C ALA A 213 7.59 1.90 17.13
N LYS A 214 8.36 1.51 18.14
CA LYS A 214 9.41 0.49 18.02
C LYS A 214 8.86 -0.89 17.65
N ALA A 215 7.75 -1.31 18.25
CA ALA A 215 7.12 -2.62 17.95
C ALA A 215 6.60 -2.71 16.50
N LEU A 216 6.31 -1.56 15.88
CA LEU A 216 5.81 -1.46 14.52
C LEU A 216 6.87 -0.98 13.51
N ASP A 217 8.15 -0.93 13.89
CA ASP A 217 9.28 -0.53 13.04
C ASP A 217 9.15 0.90 12.49
N PHE A 218 8.61 1.83 13.29
CA PHE A 218 8.65 3.27 12.99
C PHE A 218 9.96 3.88 13.50
N ASP A 219 10.43 4.93 12.82
CA ASP A 219 11.64 5.69 13.19
C ASP A 219 11.43 6.56 14.44
N GLY A 220 10.19 6.74 14.87
CA GLY A 220 9.81 7.54 16.05
C GLY A 220 8.32 7.81 16.08
N ILE A 221 7.91 8.81 16.83
CA ILE A 221 6.52 9.23 17.00
C ILE A 221 6.27 10.59 16.34
N VAL A 222 5.03 10.83 15.89
CA VAL A 222 4.59 12.18 15.49
C VAL A 222 4.49 13.04 16.74
N ILE A 223 5.19 14.19 16.75
CA ILE A 223 5.31 15.04 17.96
C ILE A 223 4.00 15.76 18.27
N ASN A 224 3.34 16.32 17.25
CA ASN A 224 2.08 17.03 17.41
C ASN A 224 0.90 16.08 17.15
N SER A 225 0.05 15.87 18.15
CA SER A 225 -1.07 14.93 18.09
C SER A 225 -2.16 15.35 17.08
N LEU A 226 -2.37 16.65 16.86
CA LEU A 226 -3.30 17.16 15.85
C LEU A 226 -2.80 16.81 14.43
N ASP A 227 -1.53 17.05 14.18
CA ASP A 227 -0.87 16.67 12.92
C ASP A 227 -0.90 15.15 12.72
N GLY A 228 -0.63 14.40 13.80
CA GLY A 228 -0.61 12.94 13.76
C GLY A 228 -1.90 12.28 13.26
N VAL A 229 -3.06 12.85 13.56
CA VAL A 229 -4.37 12.32 13.12
C VAL A 229 -4.86 12.95 11.81
N SER A 230 -4.40 14.14 11.45
CA SER A 230 -4.90 14.87 10.28
C SER A 230 -4.03 14.74 9.03
N ASP A 231 -2.73 14.52 9.18
CA ASP A 231 -1.78 14.45 8.08
C ASP A 231 -2.12 13.33 7.07
N ARG A 232 -2.14 13.69 5.81
CA ARG A 232 -2.26 12.81 4.63
C ARG A 232 -1.31 13.23 3.50
N ASP A 233 -0.35 14.12 3.77
CA ASP A 233 0.62 14.62 2.79
C ASP A 233 1.44 13.46 2.21
N PHE A 234 1.77 12.47 3.02
CA PHE A 234 2.48 11.27 2.60
C PHE A 234 1.72 10.46 1.53
N CYS A 235 0.39 10.48 1.54
CA CYS A 235 -0.42 9.87 0.47
C CYS A 235 -0.20 10.60 -0.85
N LEU A 236 -0.24 11.94 -0.84
CA LEU A 236 -0.04 12.77 -2.02
C LEU A 236 1.38 12.63 -2.57
N GLU A 237 2.36 12.57 -1.69
CA GLU A 237 3.76 12.39 -2.05
C GLU A 237 4.02 11.03 -2.73
N LEU A 238 3.50 9.95 -2.16
CA LEU A 238 3.59 8.61 -2.77
C LEU A 238 2.84 8.53 -4.11
N MET A 239 1.63 9.10 -4.20
CA MET A 239 0.87 9.15 -5.46
C MET A 239 1.65 9.91 -6.54
N SER A 240 2.34 10.99 -6.17
CA SER A 240 3.20 11.75 -7.09
C SER A 240 4.39 10.91 -7.56
N ALA A 241 5.04 10.17 -6.65
CA ALA A 241 6.14 9.26 -6.99
C ALA A 241 5.67 8.15 -7.94
N TYR A 242 4.52 7.52 -7.65
CA TYR A 242 3.94 6.48 -8.52
C TYR A 242 3.56 7.03 -9.89
N SER A 243 3.03 8.25 -9.97
CA SER A 243 2.69 8.89 -11.25
C SER A 243 3.91 9.09 -12.13
N VAL A 244 5.07 9.46 -11.56
CA VAL A 244 6.33 9.56 -12.29
C VAL A 244 6.78 8.19 -12.80
N THR A 245 6.69 7.15 -11.97
CA THR A 245 7.02 5.76 -12.38
C THR A 245 6.12 5.30 -13.53
N MET A 246 4.81 5.54 -13.44
CA MET A 246 3.86 5.21 -14.51
C MET A 246 4.17 5.95 -15.80
N MET A 247 4.58 7.21 -15.74
CA MET A 247 5.01 7.97 -16.92
C MET A 247 6.25 7.36 -17.56
N HIS A 248 7.24 6.88 -16.77
CA HIS A 248 8.42 6.20 -17.31
C HIS A 248 8.06 4.83 -17.93
N LEU A 249 7.14 4.07 -17.30
CA LEU A 249 6.62 2.82 -17.87
C LEU A 249 5.91 3.07 -19.20
N SER A 250 5.03 4.07 -19.26
CA SER A 250 4.33 4.45 -20.49
C SER A 250 5.30 4.82 -21.61
N ARG A 251 6.35 5.59 -21.31
CA ARG A 251 7.38 5.92 -22.32
C ARG A 251 8.10 4.69 -22.86
N LEU A 252 8.50 3.76 -21.97
CA LEU A 252 9.15 2.51 -22.40
C LEU A 252 8.21 1.67 -23.26
N SER A 253 6.95 1.59 -22.87
CA SER A 253 5.91 0.86 -23.60
C SER A 253 5.68 1.43 -24.98
N GLU A 254 5.57 2.76 -25.11
CA GLU A 254 5.44 3.43 -26.41
C GLU A 254 6.64 3.15 -27.34
N GLU A 255 7.85 3.14 -26.81
CA GLU A 255 9.01 2.79 -27.63
C GLU A 255 9.00 1.33 -28.06
N ILE A 256 8.56 0.39 -27.20
CA ILE A 256 8.39 -1.03 -27.56
C ILE A 256 7.34 -1.18 -28.68
N ILE A 257 6.22 -0.46 -28.58
CA ILE A 257 5.16 -0.45 -29.61
C ILE A 257 5.73 0.06 -30.94
N LEU A 258 6.42 1.21 -30.91
CA LEU A 258 7.06 1.77 -32.12
C LEU A 258 8.09 0.81 -32.70
N TRP A 259 8.98 0.26 -31.88
CA TRP A 259 10.06 -0.62 -32.37
C TRP A 259 9.55 -1.94 -32.91
N SER A 260 8.41 -2.46 -32.43
CA SER A 260 7.77 -3.67 -32.93
C SER A 260 6.86 -3.43 -34.12
N SER A 261 6.59 -2.18 -34.50
CA SER A 261 5.76 -1.82 -35.63
C SER A 261 6.38 -2.27 -36.96
N TRP A 262 5.54 -2.42 -37.97
CA TRP A 262 5.98 -2.80 -39.32
C TRP A 262 6.99 -1.81 -39.94
N GLU A 263 6.85 -0.55 -39.61
CA GLU A 263 7.68 0.55 -40.10
C GLU A 263 9.08 0.55 -39.52
N PHE A 264 9.22 0.28 -38.19
CA PHE A 264 10.52 0.30 -37.53
C PHE A 264 11.21 -1.04 -37.48
N LYS A 265 10.53 -2.11 -37.06
CA LYS A 265 11.05 -3.50 -37.00
C LYS A 265 12.41 -3.62 -36.30
N PHE A 266 12.60 -2.85 -35.20
CA PHE A 266 13.84 -2.94 -34.43
C PHE A 266 13.83 -4.12 -33.47
N VAL A 267 12.63 -4.50 -32.99
CA VAL A 267 12.40 -5.64 -32.10
C VAL A 267 11.26 -6.51 -32.62
N GLU A 268 11.30 -7.77 -32.27
CA GLU A 268 10.19 -8.70 -32.44
C GLU A 268 9.76 -9.19 -31.05
N LEU A 269 8.48 -9.10 -30.76
CA LEU A 269 7.90 -9.56 -29.51
C LEU A 269 7.60 -11.05 -29.59
N ASP A 270 7.78 -11.76 -28.48
CA ASP A 270 7.43 -13.16 -28.35
C ASP A 270 5.92 -13.37 -28.55
N ASP A 271 5.54 -14.48 -29.23
CA ASP A 271 4.14 -14.83 -29.50
C ASP A 271 3.32 -14.98 -28.22
N ALA A 272 3.93 -15.40 -27.12
CA ALA A 272 3.26 -15.53 -25.82
C ALA A 272 2.77 -14.22 -25.23
N TYR A 273 3.30 -13.08 -25.69
CA TYR A 273 2.97 -11.73 -25.19
C TYR A 273 2.36 -10.81 -26.26
N THR A 274 1.77 -11.41 -27.30
CA THR A 274 1.16 -10.69 -28.42
C THR A 274 -0.18 -11.29 -28.75
N THR A 275 -1.04 -10.54 -29.43
CA THR A 275 -2.31 -11.04 -29.95
C THR A 275 -2.35 -10.92 -31.48
N GLY A 276 -3.21 -11.71 -32.11
CA GLY A 276 -3.42 -11.70 -33.54
C GLY A 276 -4.75 -11.05 -33.91
N SER A 277 -5.09 -11.16 -35.21
CA SER A 277 -6.36 -10.76 -35.77
C SER A 277 -7.04 -11.92 -36.45
N SER A 278 -8.33 -12.14 -36.21
CA SER A 278 -9.08 -13.21 -36.85
C SER A 278 -9.27 -13.00 -38.37
N ILE A 279 -9.28 -11.75 -38.81
CA ILE A 279 -9.45 -11.38 -40.24
C ILE A 279 -8.12 -11.13 -40.95
N MET A 280 -7.06 -10.84 -40.21
CA MET A 280 -5.72 -10.52 -40.73
C MET A 280 -4.67 -11.44 -40.10
N PRO A 281 -4.47 -12.67 -40.64
CA PRO A 281 -3.59 -13.67 -40.03
C PRO A 281 -2.12 -13.24 -39.87
N GLN A 282 -1.67 -12.26 -40.66
CA GLN A 282 -0.31 -11.71 -40.60
C GLN A 282 -0.13 -10.65 -39.50
N LYS A 283 -1.21 -10.19 -38.88
CA LYS A 283 -1.16 -9.12 -37.86
C LYS A 283 -0.74 -9.65 -36.50
N LYS A 284 0.23 -9.00 -35.89
CA LYS A 284 0.74 -9.27 -34.57
C LYS A 284 0.74 -7.97 -33.78
N ASN A 285 0.00 -7.93 -32.68
CA ASN A 285 -0.24 -6.72 -31.89
C ASN A 285 0.59 -6.73 -30.61
N SER A 286 1.02 -5.56 -30.16
CA SER A 286 1.81 -5.34 -28.96
C SER A 286 0.96 -5.06 -27.71
N ASP A 287 -0.17 -5.76 -27.55
CA ASP A 287 -1.20 -5.47 -26.55
C ASP A 287 -0.66 -5.32 -25.11
N MET A 288 0.33 -6.16 -24.74
CA MET A 288 0.90 -6.07 -23.39
C MET A 288 1.55 -4.71 -23.14
N ALA A 289 2.23 -4.16 -24.14
CA ALA A 289 2.81 -2.82 -24.03
C ALA A 289 1.75 -1.71 -24.12
N GLU A 290 0.66 -1.94 -24.86
CA GLU A 290 -0.45 -0.96 -24.99
C GLU A 290 -1.27 -0.83 -23.71
N LEU A 291 -1.31 -1.88 -22.86
CA LEU A 291 -2.08 -1.90 -21.61
C LEU A 291 -1.32 -1.35 -20.38
N VAL A 292 -0.03 -1.06 -20.52
CA VAL A 292 0.81 -0.46 -19.47
C VAL A 292 0.73 1.06 -19.50
#